data_e36690a0330ac6b879aa9deaab1b58e1
#
_entry.id   e36690a0330ac6b879aa9deaab1b58e1
#
_cell.length_a   1.000
_cell.length_b   1.000
_cell.length_c   1.000
_cell.angle_alpha   90.00
_cell.angle_beta   90.00
_cell.angle_gamma   90.00
#
_symmetry.space_group_name_H-M   'P 1'
#
loop_
_entity.id
_entity.type
_entity.pdbx_description
1 polymer ?
#
loop_
_entity_poly.entity_id
_entity_poly.type
_entity_poly.pdbx_seq_one_letter_code
_entity_poly.pdbx_strand_id
1 'polypeptide(L)'
;MSTLVIDTIQGKTTAGSINVRGEGSNNTNLQQGLAKAWIKFKGTDTVSVYDSFNHSSLTDNGTGNFNNTLSSALGNANYAFNATVGRSPNVGGTDVPFAYMADDAFAPVSYTHLRAHETEE
;
A
#
# COMPACT_ATOMS: atom_id res chain seq x y z
N MET A 1 23.63 26.21 0.10
CA MET A 1 22.66 25.08 0.25
C MET A 1 22.53 24.77 1.73
N SER A 2 21.34 24.68 2.26
CA SER A 2 21.09 24.33 3.68
C SER A 2 20.68 22.88 3.76
N THR A 3 21.35 22.11 4.63
CA THR A 3 21.07 20.69 4.84
C THR A 3 20.68 20.46 6.30
N LEU A 4 19.59 19.74 6.54
CA LEU A 4 19.18 19.24 7.85
C LEU A 4 19.49 17.75 7.92
N VAL A 5 20.35 17.34 8.85
CA VAL A 5 20.73 15.94 9.08
C VAL A 5 20.17 15.54 10.43
N ILE A 6 19.19 14.63 10.43
CA ILE A 6 18.48 14.16 11.64
C ILE A 6 18.07 12.70 11.45
N ASP A 7 18.01 11.95 12.55
CA ASP A 7 17.56 10.55 12.53
C ASP A 7 16.05 10.42 12.69
N THR A 8 15.42 11.36 13.41
CA THR A 8 13.98 11.27 13.73
C THR A 8 13.33 12.65 13.69
N ILE A 9 12.11 12.71 13.13
CA ILE A 9 11.21 13.84 13.23
C ILE A 9 10.00 13.40 14.07
N GLN A 10 9.84 14.01 15.25
CA GLN A 10 8.73 13.71 16.16
C GLN A 10 7.86 14.94 16.41
N GLY A 11 6.54 14.79 16.29
CA GLY A 11 5.58 15.83 16.67
C GLY A 11 5.52 15.99 18.20
N LYS A 12 5.45 17.24 18.68
CA LYS A 12 5.52 17.56 20.10
C LYS A 12 4.19 17.40 20.84
N THR A 13 3.06 17.70 20.20
CA THR A 13 1.79 17.92 20.90
C THR A 13 0.71 16.89 20.58
N THR A 14 0.39 16.68 19.32
CA THR A 14 -0.71 15.82 18.88
C THR A 14 -0.32 15.02 17.64
N ALA A 15 -0.98 13.87 17.47
CA ALA A 15 -0.83 13.08 16.25
C ALA A 15 -1.16 13.94 15.01
N GLY A 16 -0.30 13.88 13.99
CA GLY A 16 -0.47 14.68 12.78
C GLY A 16 -0.07 16.16 12.89
N SER A 17 0.68 16.55 13.92
CA SER A 17 1.10 17.96 14.13
C SER A 17 2.25 18.41 13.21
N ILE A 18 2.95 17.49 12.57
CA ILE A 18 4.08 17.83 11.71
C ILE A 18 3.57 18.21 10.32
N ASN A 19 3.82 19.44 9.92
CA ASN A 19 3.47 19.94 8.60
C ASN A 19 4.71 20.26 7.77
N VAL A 20 4.65 19.96 6.50
CA VAL A 20 5.62 20.37 5.49
C VAL A 20 4.98 21.45 4.62
N ARG A 21 5.72 22.53 4.41
CA ARG A 21 5.33 23.60 3.51
C ARG A 21 6.30 23.62 2.32
N GLY A 22 5.75 23.55 1.13
CA GLY A 22 6.48 23.87 -0.09
C GLY A 22 6.52 25.37 -0.36
N GLU A 23 6.71 25.74 -1.60
CA GLU A 23 6.60 27.11 -2.05
C GLU A 23 5.13 27.57 -1.94
N GLY A 24 4.89 28.70 -1.31
CA GLY A 24 3.54 29.21 -1.09
C GLY A 24 3.05 29.03 0.34
N SER A 25 1.73 29.08 0.56
CA SER A 25 1.12 29.11 1.89
C SER A 25 0.48 27.80 2.35
N ASN A 26 0.35 26.81 1.47
CA ASN A 26 -0.32 25.54 1.79
C ASN A 26 0.59 24.58 2.55
N ASN A 27 0.05 23.98 3.59
CA ASN A 27 0.72 22.97 4.39
C ASN A 27 0.20 21.58 4.04
N THR A 28 1.11 20.61 4.02
CA THR A 28 0.78 19.18 3.92
C THR A 28 1.20 18.48 5.21
N ASN A 29 0.29 17.72 5.80
CA ASN A 29 0.63 16.90 6.96
C ASN A 29 1.64 15.82 6.55
N LEU A 30 2.79 15.76 7.20
CA LEU A 30 3.86 14.84 6.85
C LEU A 30 3.43 13.39 7.00
N GLN A 31 2.74 13.04 8.08
CA GLN A 31 2.32 11.66 8.34
C GLN A 31 1.25 11.18 7.36
N GLN A 32 0.34 12.05 6.92
CA GLN A 32 -0.67 11.72 5.92
C GLN A 32 -0.11 11.65 4.51
N GLY A 33 0.95 12.42 4.22
CA GLY A 33 1.62 12.45 2.93
C GLY A 33 2.58 11.27 2.67
N LEU A 34 2.91 10.47 3.68
CA LEU A 34 3.81 9.33 3.56
C LEU A 34 3.05 8.02 3.32
N ALA A 35 3.65 7.13 2.52
CA ALA A 35 3.16 5.76 2.41
C ALA A 35 3.26 5.05 3.77
N LYS A 36 2.17 4.39 4.19
CA LYS A 36 2.10 3.66 5.46
C LYS A 36 2.47 2.18 5.34
N ALA A 37 2.26 1.64 4.16
CA ALA A 37 2.63 0.27 3.81
C ALA A 37 2.70 0.15 2.29
N TRP A 38 3.58 -0.68 1.81
CA TRP A 38 3.62 -1.08 0.40
C TRP A 38 4.25 -2.47 0.27
N ILE A 39 3.92 -3.15 -0.80
CA ILE A 39 4.43 -4.47 -1.13
C ILE A 39 4.58 -4.62 -2.64
N LYS A 40 5.67 -5.22 -3.06
CA LYS A 40 5.90 -5.69 -4.43
C LYS A 40 6.06 -7.19 -4.40
N PHE A 41 5.17 -7.91 -5.07
CA PHE A 41 5.18 -9.37 -5.06
C PHE A 41 4.84 -9.99 -6.41
N LYS A 42 5.22 -11.26 -6.57
CA LYS A 42 4.80 -12.14 -7.66
C LYS A 42 3.57 -12.91 -7.21
N GLY A 43 2.46 -12.80 -7.93
CA GLY A 43 1.20 -13.47 -7.63
C GLY A 43 0.91 -14.70 -8.50
N THR A 44 1.87 -15.15 -9.33
CA THR A 44 1.72 -16.30 -10.22
C THR A 44 2.63 -17.43 -9.78
N ASP A 45 2.24 -18.69 -10.03
CA ASP A 45 2.96 -19.89 -9.61
C ASP A 45 3.20 -19.92 -8.09
N THR A 46 4.45 -19.97 -7.67
CA THR A 46 4.81 -19.79 -6.26
C THR A 46 4.85 -18.32 -5.93
N VAL A 47 3.94 -17.88 -5.07
CA VAL A 47 3.86 -16.50 -4.59
C VAL A 47 5.12 -16.12 -3.83
N SER A 48 5.68 -14.97 -4.15
CA SER A 48 6.91 -14.47 -3.50
C SER A 48 6.91 -12.95 -3.41
N VAL A 49 7.39 -12.44 -2.28
CA VAL A 49 7.57 -11.00 -2.05
C VAL A 49 8.95 -10.60 -2.53
N TYR A 50 9.01 -9.57 -3.38
CA TYR A 50 10.28 -8.99 -3.84
C TYR A 50 10.81 -7.93 -2.88
N ASP A 51 9.91 -7.05 -2.43
CA ASP A 51 10.25 -5.96 -1.51
C ASP A 51 8.99 -5.40 -0.86
N SER A 52 9.12 -4.78 0.32
CA SER A 52 7.96 -4.32 1.07
C SER A 52 8.34 -3.33 2.19
N PHE A 53 7.34 -2.59 2.66
CA PHE A 53 7.41 -1.78 3.86
C PHE A 53 6.15 -1.99 4.71
N ASN A 54 6.30 -2.15 6.01
CA ASN A 54 5.25 -2.45 6.97
C ASN A 54 4.46 -3.73 6.61
N HIS A 55 5.15 -4.74 6.09
CA HIS A 55 4.62 -6.03 5.69
C HIS A 55 5.08 -7.11 6.67
N SER A 56 4.21 -8.02 7.03
CA SER A 56 4.49 -9.19 7.87
C SER A 56 4.38 -10.49 7.09
N SER A 57 3.26 -10.71 6.40
CA SER A 57 3.04 -11.92 5.62
C SER A 57 2.10 -11.68 4.44
N LEU A 58 2.29 -12.46 3.39
CA LEU A 58 1.41 -12.52 2.23
C LEU A 58 0.75 -13.90 2.18
N THR A 59 -0.57 -13.94 2.17
CA THR A 59 -1.35 -15.18 2.03
C THR A 59 -2.00 -15.21 0.66
N ASP A 60 -1.77 -16.31 -0.04
CA ASP A 60 -2.45 -16.64 -1.28
C ASP A 60 -3.77 -17.37 -0.95
N ASN A 61 -4.90 -16.76 -1.29
CA ASN A 61 -6.23 -17.33 -1.08
C ASN A 61 -6.82 -17.91 -2.38
N GLY A 62 -6.03 -18.03 -3.42
CA GLY A 62 -6.42 -18.51 -4.75
C GLY A 62 -6.22 -17.45 -5.83
N THR A 63 -6.60 -17.78 -7.05
CA THR A 63 -6.36 -16.95 -8.23
C THR A 63 -6.77 -15.50 -8.03
N GLY A 64 -5.80 -14.60 -8.11
CA GLY A 64 -6.02 -13.16 -8.00
C GLY A 64 -6.48 -12.67 -6.62
N ASN A 65 -6.41 -13.50 -5.57
CA ASN A 65 -6.89 -13.15 -4.23
C ASN A 65 -5.78 -13.29 -3.19
N PHE A 66 -5.27 -12.17 -2.70
CA PHE A 66 -4.14 -12.11 -1.78
C PHE A 66 -4.45 -11.29 -0.55
N ASN A 67 -4.00 -11.76 0.61
CA ASN A 67 -4.03 -11.01 1.86
C ASN A 67 -2.62 -10.55 2.23
N ASN A 68 -2.42 -9.26 2.37
CA ASN A 68 -1.21 -8.68 2.92
C ASN A 68 -1.42 -8.32 4.39
N THR A 69 -0.73 -9.01 5.29
CA THR A 69 -0.74 -8.69 6.72
C THR A 69 0.33 -7.65 7.03
N LEU A 70 -0.04 -6.63 7.78
CA LEU A 70 0.86 -5.54 8.16
C LEU A 70 1.59 -5.87 9.47
N SER A 71 2.86 -5.45 9.57
CA SER A 71 3.64 -5.53 10.81
C SER A 71 3.11 -4.59 11.89
N SER A 72 2.64 -3.42 11.48
CA SER A 72 1.97 -2.44 12.35
C SER A 72 0.65 -2.03 11.73
N ALA A 73 -0.44 -2.15 12.49
CA ALA A 73 -1.78 -1.79 12.04
C ALA A 73 -1.87 -0.30 11.67
N LEU A 74 -2.73 0.01 10.69
CA LEU A 74 -3.10 1.39 10.39
C LEU A 74 -4.00 1.92 11.52
N GLY A 75 -3.83 3.17 11.90
CA GLY A 75 -4.54 3.75 13.05
C GLY A 75 -6.05 3.91 12.87
N ASN A 76 -6.54 3.88 11.62
CA ASN A 76 -7.96 3.97 11.27
C ASN A 76 -8.19 3.48 9.84
N ALA A 77 -9.46 3.46 9.41
CA ALA A 77 -9.88 3.05 8.07
C ALA A 77 -9.75 4.13 6.98
N ASN A 78 -9.32 5.33 7.33
CA ASN A 78 -9.20 6.45 6.39
C ASN A 78 -7.83 6.46 5.71
N TYR A 79 -7.64 5.58 4.76
CA TYR A 79 -6.40 5.49 3.97
C TYR A 79 -6.71 5.39 2.48
N ALA A 80 -5.77 5.83 1.65
CA ALA A 80 -5.82 5.65 0.21
C ALA A 80 -5.10 4.36 -0.18
N PHE A 81 -5.68 3.62 -1.10
CA PHE A 81 -5.10 2.43 -1.71
C PHE A 81 -4.77 2.69 -3.17
N ASN A 82 -3.60 2.28 -3.58
CA ASN A 82 -3.21 2.25 -4.99
C ASN A 82 -2.53 0.91 -5.28
N ALA A 83 -2.92 0.28 -6.39
CA ALA A 83 -2.30 -0.96 -6.85
C ALA A 83 -2.10 -0.93 -8.37
N THR A 84 -0.98 -1.50 -8.79
CA THR A 84 -0.66 -1.73 -10.20
C THR A 84 -0.42 -3.22 -10.39
N VAL A 85 -1.12 -3.81 -11.35
CA VAL A 85 -0.98 -5.22 -11.72
C VAL A 85 -0.18 -5.31 -13.01
N GLY A 86 0.91 -6.07 -12.98
CA GLY A 86 1.67 -6.40 -14.17
C GLY A 86 1.00 -7.53 -14.94
N ARG A 87 0.92 -7.41 -16.26
CA ARG A 87 0.43 -8.47 -17.14
C ARG A 87 1.51 -9.51 -17.35
N SER A 88 1.13 -10.80 -17.33
CA SER A 88 2.01 -11.87 -17.80
C SER A 88 2.18 -11.76 -19.33
N PRO A 89 3.41 -11.83 -19.86
CA PRO A 89 3.65 -11.73 -21.31
C PRO A 89 3.05 -12.90 -22.11
N ASN A 90 2.63 -13.96 -21.44
CA ASN A 90 2.13 -15.19 -22.08
C ASN A 90 0.60 -15.26 -22.19
N VAL A 91 -0.12 -14.25 -21.73
CA VAL A 91 -1.59 -14.24 -21.84
C VAL A 91 -1.99 -13.45 -23.08
N GLY A 92 -2.37 -14.16 -24.14
CA GLY A 92 -2.81 -13.61 -25.43
C GLY A 92 -4.25 -13.09 -25.38
N GLY A 93 -4.62 -12.22 -24.45
CA GLY A 93 -5.94 -11.63 -24.34
C GLY A 93 -5.91 -10.10 -24.36
N THR A 94 -7.06 -9.48 -24.59
CA THR A 94 -7.28 -8.04 -24.50
C THR A 94 -7.57 -7.59 -23.06
N ASP A 95 -7.39 -8.47 -22.07
CA ASP A 95 -7.74 -8.20 -20.68
C ASP A 95 -6.84 -7.13 -20.09
N VAL A 96 -7.45 -6.13 -19.50
CA VAL A 96 -6.76 -5.08 -18.73
C VAL A 96 -6.77 -5.52 -17.27
N PRO A 97 -5.63 -5.96 -16.71
CA PRO A 97 -5.58 -6.34 -15.32
C PRO A 97 -5.81 -5.11 -14.44
N PHE A 98 -6.72 -5.22 -13.49
CA PHE A 98 -6.95 -4.20 -12.47
C PHE A 98 -6.93 -4.82 -11.07
N ALA A 99 -6.57 -4.02 -10.08
CA ALA A 99 -6.60 -4.42 -8.68
C ALA A 99 -7.59 -3.54 -7.93
N TYR A 100 -8.29 -4.12 -6.96
CA TYR A 100 -9.20 -3.40 -6.08
C TYR A 100 -9.14 -3.96 -4.66
N MET A 101 -9.60 -3.17 -3.71
CA MET A 101 -9.82 -3.64 -2.34
C MET A 101 -11.18 -4.33 -2.26
N ALA A 102 -11.26 -5.47 -1.58
CA ALA A 102 -12.54 -6.08 -1.27
C ALA A 102 -13.34 -5.18 -0.31
N ASP A 103 -14.66 -5.20 -0.42
CA ASP A 103 -15.58 -4.27 0.29
C ASP A 103 -15.39 -4.23 1.81
N ASP A 104 -14.95 -5.32 2.43
CA ASP A 104 -14.70 -5.41 3.87
C ASP A 104 -13.28 -4.97 4.29
N ALA A 105 -12.47 -4.50 3.34
CA ALA A 105 -11.05 -4.25 3.58
C ALA A 105 -10.75 -2.88 4.19
N PHE A 106 -11.70 -1.95 4.20
CA PHE A 106 -11.54 -0.64 4.83
C PHE A 106 -11.92 -0.68 6.31
N ALA A 107 -11.19 -1.45 7.09
CA ALA A 107 -11.28 -1.46 8.55
C ALA A 107 -9.95 -0.95 9.13
N PRO A 108 -9.86 -0.53 10.40
CA PRO A 108 -8.57 -0.31 11.06
C PRO A 108 -7.88 -1.65 11.16
N VAL A 109 -6.97 -1.94 10.20
CA VAL A 109 -6.58 -3.32 9.90
C VAL A 109 -5.11 -3.58 10.07
N SER A 110 -4.83 -4.78 10.51
CA SER A 110 -3.55 -5.42 10.41
C SER A 110 -3.33 -6.15 9.07
N TYR A 111 -4.31 -6.16 8.16
CA TYR A 111 -4.20 -6.81 6.86
C TYR A 111 -5.02 -6.09 5.78
N THR A 112 -4.65 -6.27 4.52
CA THR A 112 -5.36 -5.79 3.34
C THR A 112 -5.67 -6.93 2.40
N HIS A 113 -6.89 -6.99 1.89
CA HIS A 113 -7.29 -7.91 0.82
C HIS A 113 -7.04 -7.26 -0.54
N LEU A 114 -6.18 -7.88 -1.33
CA LEU A 114 -5.92 -7.50 -2.71
C LEU A 114 -6.61 -8.52 -3.62
N ARG A 115 -7.47 -8.05 -4.50
CA ARG A 115 -8.04 -8.87 -5.57
C ARG A 115 -7.58 -8.33 -6.91
N ALA A 116 -7.03 -9.21 -7.72
CA ALA A 116 -6.85 -8.99 -9.15
C ALA A 116 -7.96 -9.77 -9.87
N HIS A 117 -8.76 -9.09 -10.67
CA HIS A 117 -9.77 -9.74 -11.49
C HIS A 117 -9.14 -10.19 -12.81
N GLU A 118 -9.12 -11.49 -13.03
CA GLU A 118 -8.97 -12.04 -14.37
C GLU A 118 -10.37 -12.34 -14.89
N THR A 119 -10.73 -11.73 -16.04
CA THR A 119 -11.96 -12.09 -16.73
C THR A 119 -11.76 -13.51 -17.26
N GLU A 120 -12.45 -14.46 -16.65
CA GLU A 120 -12.64 -15.77 -17.28
C GLU A 120 -13.63 -15.61 -18.45
N GLU A 121 -13.20 -16.02 -19.60
CA GLU A 121 -14.12 -16.34 -20.68
C GLU A 121 -14.81 -17.69 -20.41
#